data_f26d782de1341bbb4bd5b8a93fe958f8
#
_entry.id   f26d782de1341bbb4bd5b8a93fe958f8
#
_cell.length_a   1.000
_cell.length_b   1.000
_cell.length_c   1.000
_cell.angle_alpha   90.00
_cell.angle_beta   90.00
_cell.angle_gamma   90.00
#
_symmetry.space_group_name_H-M   'P 1'
#
loop_
_entity.id
_entity.type
_entity.pdbx_description
1 polymer ?
#
loop_
_entity_poly.entity_id
_entity_poly.type
_entity_poly.pdbx_seq_one_letter_code
_entity_poly.pdbx_strand_id
1 'polypeptide(L)'
;MIRRGLLLLLSIVAVGWVTAFGQDDCRRRWAINAGGSPFAQPVQTGSSPRAIIVTHGTEWFVTGEIALPDKWAVEAGYFHTEIVYDDRARRMQGLRLGMKRYFLPDRFPVQPFLAASAWGNFDERVRRTTAPYLDSHATYYFRNPRLSLSPGVGLDFYLLSSVAFTLRYDFVVGLDARTAIDQPGGGIDMGSSYADRGMYHDLSVGLKVNFPFCFREDDAWTLFYMILDNIFH
;
A
#
# COMPACT_ATOMS: atom_id res chain seq x y z
N MET A 1 -6.40 2.57 22.82
CA MET A 1 -6.08 1.56 21.79
C MET A 1 -4.58 1.42 21.50
N ILE A 2 -3.79 2.48 21.50
CA ILE A 2 -2.33 2.49 21.21
C ILE A 2 -1.50 1.58 22.13
N ARG A 3 -1.81 1.50 23.45
CA ARG A 3 -1.07 0.67 24.41
C ARG A 3 -1.13 -0.84 24.13
N ARG A 4 -2.24 -1.37 23.59
CA ARG A 4 -2.36 -2.81 23.27
C ARG A 4 -1.60 -3.20 22.02
N GLY A 5 -1.53 -2.32 21.02
CA GLY A 5 -0.72 -2.53 19.82
C GLY A 5 0.78 -2.54 20.12
N LEU A 6 1.24 -1.67 21.02
CA LEU A 6 2.64 -1.60 21.42
C LEU A 6 3.08 -2.86 22.18
N LEU A 7 2.22 -3.41 23.06
CA LEU A 7 2.49 -4.67 23.78
C LEU A 7 2.54 -5.89 22.85
N LEU A 8 1.71 -5.93 21.81
CA LEU A 8 1.75 -6.99 20.80
C LEU A 8 3.03 -6.91 19.97
N LEU A 9 3.45 -5.71 19.59
CA LEU A 9 4.71 -5.50 18.87
C LEU A 9 5.92 -5.89 19.73
N LEU A 10 5.93 -5.52 21.01
CA LEU A 10 6.98 -5.90 21.95
C LEU A 10 7.01 -7.43 22.23
N SER A 11 5.86 -8.10 22.27
CA SER A 11 5.83 -9.57 22.44
C SER A 11 6.32 -10.31 21.20
N ILE A 12 6.04 -9.82 19.99
CA ILE A 12 6.57 -10.39 18.74
C ILE A 12 8.10 -10.20 18.66
N VAL A 13 8.59 -9.03 19.05
CA VAL A 13 10.03 -8.75 19.15
C VAL A 13 10.69 -9.64 20.21
N ALA A 14 10.09 -9.82 21.39
CA ALA A 14 10.62 -10.64 22.45
C ALA A 14 10.67 -12.15 22.10
N VAL A 15 9.67 -12.67 21.39
CA VAL A 15 9.67 -14.07 20.90
C VAL A 15 10.74 -14.27 19.83
N GLY A 16 10.99 -13.25 18.97
CA GLY A 16 12.09 -13.27 18.00
C GLY A 16 13.49 -13.31 18.66
N TRP A 17 13.66 -12.67 19.81
CA TRP A 17 14.94 -12.65 20.53
C TRP A 17 15.37 -14.01 21.06
N VAL A 18 14.44 -14.87 21.50
CA VAL A 18 14.76 -16.19 22.06
C VAL A 18 15.30 -17.16 20.98
N THR A 19 14.97 -16.96 19.71
CA THR A 19 15.42 -17.83 18.62
C THR A 19 16.71 -17.33 17.94
N ALA A 20 17.18 -16.13 18.25
CA ALA A 20 18.35 -15.49 17.58
C ALA A 20 19.70 -15.98 18.10
N PHE A 21 19.77 -16.57 19.30
CA PHE A 21 21.03 -17.07 19.85
C PHE A 21 21.34 -18.47 19.32
N GLY A 22 21.97 -18.56 18.15
CA GLY A 22 22.54 -19.81 17.67
C GLY A 22 22.48 -20.14 16.17
N GLN A 23 22.18 -19.18 15.29
CA GLN A 23 22.19 -19.46 13.85
C GLN A 23 23.22 -18.60 13.10
N ASP A 24 24.27 -19.25 12.62
CA ASP A 24 25.27 -18.66 11.71
C ASP A 24 24.70 -18.28 10.32
N ASP A 25 23.47 -18.72 10.00
CA ASP A 25 22.83 -18.50 8.71
C ASP A 25 21.63 -17.55 8.81
N CYS A 26 21.91 -16.25 8.77
CA CYS A 26 20.91 -15.17 8.73
C CYS A 26 20.17 -15.06 7.39
N ARG A 27 19.91 -16.19 6.73
CA ARG A 27 19.19 -16.18 5.46
C ARG A 27 17.70 -15.88 5.68
N ARG A 28 17.27 -14.74 5.15
CA ARG A 28 15.87 -14.30 5.16
C ARG A 28 15.01 -15.33 4.43
N ARG A 29 14.03 -15.92 5.12
CA ARG A 29 13.14 -16.95 4.54
C ARG A 29 11.73 -16.43 4.31
N TRP A 30 11.23 -15.64 5.25
CA TRP A 30 9.92 -15.02 5.15
C TRP A 30 9.92 -13.65 5.86
N ALA A 31 8.95 -12.82 5.55
CA ALA A 31 8.80 -11.51 6.15
C ALA A 31 7.33 -11.14 6.34
N ILE A 32 7.09 -10.21 7.25
CA ILE A 32 5.83 -9.49 7.36
C ILE A 32 6.10 -8.04 6.99
N ASN A 33 5.27 -7.48 6.12
CA ASN A 33 5.32 -6.08 5.74
C ASN A 33 3.95 -5.44 6.03
N ALA A 34 3.93 -4.35 6.78
CA ALA A 34 2.74 -3.58 7.08
C ALA A 34 3.00 -2.10 6.76
N GLY A 35 2.03 -1.45 6.15
CA GLY A 35 2.20 -0.07 5.73
C GLY A 35 0.95 0.57 5.19
N GLY A 36 1.14 1.69 4.54
CA GLY A 36 0.06 2.41 3.90
C GLY A 36 0.56 3.38 2.84
N SER A 37 -0.37 3.90 2.08
CA SER A 37 -0.19 4.92 1.08
C SER A 37 -1.00 6.15 1.46
N PRO A 38 -0.39 7.31 1.61
CA PRO A 38 -1.11 8.58 1.69
C PRO A 38 -1.53 9.09 0.31
N PHE A 39 -1.12 8.39 -0.76
CA PHE A 39 -1.28 8.84 -2.13
C PHE A 39 -1.77 7.69 -3.03
N ALA A 40 -3.10 7.57 -3.17
CA ALA A 40 -3.75 6.73 -4.16
C ALA A 40 -4.52 7.65 -5.12
N GLN A 41 -3.93 7.96 -6.29
CA GLN A 41 -4.45 8.95 -7.22
C GLN A 41 -5.09 8.29 -8.44
N PRO A 42 -6.41 8.42 -8.66
CA PRO A 42 -7.08 7.86 -9.83
C PRO A 42 -6.63 8.52 -11.13
N VAL A 43 -6.58 7.70 -12.18
CA VAL A 43 -6.30 8.17 -13.55
C VAL A 43 -7.62 8.54 -14.22
N GLN A 44 -7.79 9.82 -14.44
CA GLN A 44 -8.97 10.35 -15.11
C GLN A 44 -8.96 9.96 -16.59
N THR A 45 -10.05 9.37 -17.07
CA THR A 45 -10.16 8.91 -18.47
C THR A 45 -11.14 9.74 -19.30
N GLY A 46 -11.99 10.52 -18.65
CA GLY A 46 -12.93 11.42 -19.31
C GLY A 46 -13.46 12.45 -18.34
N SER A 47 -13.56 13.70 -18.79
CA SER A 47 -14.17 14.78 -18.03
C SER A 47 -14.70 15.85 -18.97
N SER A 48 -15.71 16.56 -18.52
CA SER A 48 -16.02 17.88 -19.06
C SER A 48 -14.89 18.85 -18.70
N PRO A 49 -14.52 19.82 -19.56
CA PRO A 49 -13.45 20.78 -19.29
C PRO A 49 -13.60 21.59 -17.99
N ARG A 50 -14.76 21.53 -17.36
CA ARG A 50 -15.10 22.28 -16.14
C ARG A 50 -15.24 21.43 -14.87
N ALA A 51 -15.09 20.11 -14.96
CA ALA A 51 -15.16 19.24 -13.77
C ALA A 51 -13.87 19.37 -12.95
N ILE A 52 -13.91 20.14 -11.89
CA ILE A 52 -12.90 20.16 -10.85
C ILE A 52 -13.39 19.21 -9.75
N ILE A 53 -13.11 17.93 -9.86
CA ILE A 53 -13.36 16.96 -8.81
C ILE A 53 -12.04 16.73 -8.09
N VAL A 54 -12.00 17.11 -6.83
CA VAL A 54 -10.84 16.83 -5.97
C VAL A 54 -10.84 15.36 -5.63
N THR A 55 -9.76 14.68 -5.99
CA THR A 55 -9.58 13.27 -5.67
C THR A 55 -8.36 13.09 -4.81
N HIS A 56 -8.51 12.33 -3.75
CA HIS A 56 -7.39 11.86 -2.93
C HIS A 56 -7.70 10.45 -2.44
N GLY A 57 -6.68 9.67 -2.23
CA GLY A 57 -6.87 8.30 -1.77
C GLY A 57 -5.81 7.90 -0.77
N THR A 58 -6.18 6.95 0.06
CA THR A 58 -5.31 6.33 1.05
C THR A 58 -5.43 4.82 0.96
N GLU A 59 -4.35 4.13 1.26
CA GLU A 59 -4.32 2.67 1.38
C GLU A 59 -3.63 2.26 2.68
N TRP A 60 -4.01 1.13 3.23
CA TRP A 60 -3.23 0.41 4.20
C TRP A 60 -3.22 -1.08 3.85
N PHE A 61 -2.14 -1.77 4.20
CA PHE A 61 -1.94 -3.17 3.89
C PHE A 61 -1.14 -3.89 4.96
N VAL A 62 -1.33 -5.21 4.98
CA VAL A 62 -0.49 -6.16 5.71
C VAL A 62 -0.25 -7.35 4.81
N THR A 63 1.02 -7.67 4.52
CA THR A 63 1.41 -8.78 3.64
C THR A 63 2.44 -9.66 4.31
N GLY A 64 2.35 -10.97 4.08
CA GLY A 64 3.41 -11.92 4.29
C GLY A 64 4.21 -12.11 3.00
N GLU A 65 5.51 -12.27 3.10
CA GLU A 65 6.41 -12.51 1.97
C GLU A 65 7.24 -13.76 2.25
N ILE A 66 7.40 -14.62 1.24
CA ILE A 66 8.24 -15.82 1.29
C ILE A 66 9.33 -15.68 0.23
N ALA A 67 10.59 -15.73 0.67
CA ALA A 67 11.74 -15.70 -0.22
C ALA A 67 11.88 -17.03 -0.97
N LEU A 68 12.09 -16.93 -2.27
CA LEU A 68 12.34 -18.04 -3.19
C LEU A 68 13.80 -18.00 -3.68
N PRO A 69 14.29 -19.08 -4.32
CA PRO A 69 15.59 -19.06 -5.00
C PRO A 69 15.68 -17.91 -6.02
N ASP A 70 16.92 -17.58 -6.39
CA ASP A 70 17.23 -16.59 -7.45
C ASP A 70 16.64 -15.20 -7.24
N LYS A 71 16.56 -14.75 -5.99
CA LYS A 71 16.08 -13.42 -5.58
C LYS A 71 14.62 -13.14 -5.94
N TRP A 72 13.83 -14.17 -6.08
CA TRP A 72 12.38 -14.06 -6.16
C TRP A 72 11.75 -14.08 -4.77
N ALA A 73 10.58 -13.48 -4.66
CA ALA A 73 9.72 -13.63 -3.48
C ALA A 73 8.26 -13.64 -3.92
N VAL A 74 7.44 -14.36 -3.16
CA VAL A 74 5.98 -14.33 -3.28
C VAL A 74 5.43 -13.59 -2.09
N GLU A 75 4.50 -12.68 -2.33
CA GLU A 75 3.78 -11.96 -1.29
C GLU A 75 2.29 -12.27 -1.33
N ALA A 76 1.67 -12.38 -0.16
CA ALA A 76 0.23 -12.49 -0.02
C ALA A 76 -0.23 -11.70 1.21
N GLY A 77 -1.38 -11.06 1.12
CA GLY A 77 -1.88 -10.29 2.25
C GLY A 77 -3.19 -9.57 1.99
N TYR A 78 -3.56 -8.73 2.93
CA TYR A 78 -4.76 -7.93 2.91
C TYR A 78 -4.43 -6.48 2.53
N PHE A 79 -5.36 -5.85 1.82
CA PHE A 79 -5.33 -4.42 1.51
C PHE A 79 -6.69 -3.77 1.77
N HIS A 80 -6.66 -2.48 2.06
CA HIS A 80 -7.83 -1.61 2.14
C HIS A 80 -7.48 -0.26 1.51
N THR A 81 -8.19 0.10 0.45
CA THR A 81 -8.01 1.36 -0.28
C THR A 81 -9.28 2.18 -0.21
N GLU A 82 -9.16 3.46 0.09
CA GLU A 82 -10.25 4.42 0.07
C GLU A 82 -9.87 5.59 -0.85
N ILE A 83 -10.65 5.80 -1.91
CA ILE A 83 -10.48 6.93 -2.84
C ILE A 83 -11.70 7.84 -2.69
N VAL A 84 -11.45 9.07 -2.29
CA VAL A 84 -12.48 10.10 -2.06
C VAL A 84 -12.59 10.96 -3.31
N TYR A 85 -13.82 11.14 -3.77
CA TYR A 85 -14.22 12.02 -4.86
C TYR A 85 -15.12 13.09 -4.27
N ASP A 86 -14.57 14.29 -4.08
CA ASP A 86 -15.18 15.37 -3.30
C ASP A 86 -15.58 14.91 -1.88
N ASP A 87 -16.85 14.63 -1.64
CA ASP A 87 -17.41 14.21 -0.35
C ASP A 87 -17.83 12.72 -0.32
N ARG A 88 -17.59 11.96 -1.40
CA ARG A 88 -17.98 10.56 -1.54
C ARG A 88 -16.77 9.64 -1.71
N ALA A 89 -16.72 8.62 -0.87
CA ALA A 89 -15.64 7.65 -0.88
C ALA A 89 -16.01 6.38 -1.65
N ARG A 90 -15.10 5.93 -2.50
CA ARG A 90 -15.05 4.60 -3.08
C ARG A 90 -14.11 3.75 -2.24
N ARG A 91 -14.62 2.66 -1.67
CA ARG A 91 -13.84 1.74 -0.82
C ARG A 91 -13.61 0.44 -1.55
N MET A 92 -12.42 -0.11 -1.37
CA MET A 92 -12.01 -1.42 -1.89
C MET A 92 -11.17 -2.11 -0.83
N GLN A 93 -11.50 -3.35 -0.51
CA GLN A 93 -10.74 -4.17 0.42
C GLN A 93 -10.70 -5.61 -0.05
N GLY A 94 -9.63 -6.30 0.26
CA GLY A 94 -9.51 -7.68 -0.21
C GLY A 94 -8.15 -8.30 0.01
N LEU A 95 -7.84 -9.29 -0.81
CA LEU A 95 -6.56 -9.98 -0.79
C LEU A 95 -5.69 -9.55 -1.97
N ARG A 96 -4.40 -9.40 -1.68
CA ARG A 96 -3.35 -9.17 -2.67
C ARG A 96 -2.43 -10.39 -2.70
N LEU A 97 -2.16 -10.89 -3.91
CA LEU A 97 -1.17 -11.92 -4.20
C LEU A 97 -0.18 -11.36 -5.22
N GLY A 98 1.10 -11.49 -4.96
CA GLY A 98 2.12 -10.91 -5.85
C GLY A 98 3.42 -11.67 -5.85
N MET A 99 4.27 -11.29 -6.80
CA MET A 99 5.65 -11.73 -6.91
C MET A 99 6.57 -10.51 -6.96
N LYS A 100 7.75 -10.65 -6.36
CA LYS A 100 8.82 -9.65 -6.39
C LYS A 100 10.09 -10.27 -6.96
N ARG A 101 10.87 -9.48 -7.67
CA ARG A 101 12.20 -9.81 -8.13
C ARG A 101 13.18 -8.77 -7.60
N TYR A 102 14.08 -9.18 -6.73
CA TYR A 102 15.16 -8.35 -6.22
C TYR A 102 16.36 -8.38 -7.15
N PHE A 103 17.12 -7.28 -7.24
CA PHE A 103 18.24 -7.17 -8.18
C PHE A 103 19.59 -7.29 -7.50
N LEU A 104 19.72 -6.81 -6.28
CA LEU A 104 21.00 -6.79 -5.57
C LEU A 104 21.16 -7.99 -4.63
N PRO A 105 22.40 -8.38 -4.30
CA PRO A 105 22.68 -9.36 -3.25
C PRO A 105 22.19 -8.88 -1.88
N ASP A 106 21.80 -9.80 -0.99
CA ASP A 106 21.22 -9.52 0.34
C ASP A 106 22.12 -8.71 1.28
N ARG A 107 23.42 -8.60 0.97
CA ARG A 107 24.38 -7.79 1.73
C ARG A 107 24.23 -6.28 1.56
N PHE A 108 23.52 -5.83 0.50
CA PHE A 108 23.32 -4.41 0.28
C PHE A 108 22.20 -3.88 1.16
N PRO A 109 22.39 -2.70 1.80
CA PRO A 109 21.37 -2.11 2.66
C PRO A 109 20.15 -1.59 1.88
N VAL A 110 20.28 -1.42 0.56
CA VAL A 110 19.19 -0.99 -0.33
C VAL A 110 18.94 -2.09 -1.34
N GLN A 111 17.70 -2.58 -1.39
CA GLN A 111 17.25 -3.68 -2.24
C GLN A 111 16.17 -3.21 -3.21
N PRO A 112 16.53 -2.79 -4.44
CA PRO A 112 15.54 -2.49 -5.46
C PRO A 112 14.85 -3.75 -5.95
N PHE A 113 13.54 -3.64 -6.22
CA PHE A 113 12.76 -4.75 -6.75
C PHE A 113 11.72 -4.30 -7.79
N LEU A 114 11.38 -5.22 -8.68
CA LEU A 114 10.16 -5.17 -9.47
C LEU A 114 9.10 -6.05 -8.83
N ALA A 115 7.85 -5.65 -8.94
CA ALA A 115 6.71 -6.38 -8.43
C ALA A 115 5.62 -6.51 -9.50
N ALA A 116 4.86 -7.60 -9.41
CA ALA A 116 3.61 -7.76 -10.12
C ALA A 116 2.62 -8.42 -9.18
N SER A 117 1.43 -7.86 -9.03
CA SER A 117 0.42 -8.38 -8.12
C SER A 117 -0.98 -8.39 -8.71
N ALA A 118 -1.81 -9.31 -8.22
CA ALA A 118 -3.23 -9.42 -8.48
C ALA A 118 -3.99 -9.14 -7.17
N TRP A 119 -5.02 -8.32 -7.23
CA TRP A 119 -5.78 -7.85 -6.08
C TRP A 119 -7.25 -8.26 -6.25
N GLY A 120 -7.71 -9.16 -5.39
CA GLY A 120 -9.12 -9.59 -5.33
C GLY A 120 -9.90 -8.71 -4.37
N ASN A 121 -10.96 -8.05 -4.84
CA ASN A 121 -11.79 -7.16 -4.04
C ASN A 121 -13.07 -7.87 -3.58
N PHE A 122 -13.43 -7.69 -2.29
CA PHE A 122 -14.61 -8.30 -1.66
C PHE A 122 -15.74 -7.30 -1.40
N ASP A 123 -15.51 -6.00 -1.60
CA ASP A 123 -16.54 -4.99 -1.39
C ASP A 123 -17.65 -5.02 -2.42
N GLU A 124 -18.72 -4.29 -2.13
CA GLU A 124 -19.87 -4.12 -3.00
C GLU A 124 -19.43 -3.69 -4.40
N ARG A 125 -19.88 -4.44 -5.40
CA ARG A 125 -19.46 -4.23 -6.79
C ARG A 125 -19.97 -2.94 -7.39
N VAL A 126 -21.22 -2.57 -7.09
CA VAL A 126 -21.86 -1.41 -7.69
C VAL A 126 -22.54 -0.59 -6.60
N ARG A 127 -22.12 0.64 -6.47
CA ARG A 127 -22.72 1.61 -5.54
C ARG A 127 -23.16 2.85 -6.29
N ARG A 128 -24.40 3.27 -6.06
CA ARG A 128 -24.92 4.55 -6.51
C ARG A 128 -25.28 5.39 -5.29
N THR A 129 -24.91 6.66 -5.33
CA THR A 129 -25.25 7.60 -4.28
C THR A 129 -25.46 8.99 -4.87
N THR A 130 -26.24 9.81 -4.20
CA THR A 130 -26.47 11.21 -4.57
C THR A 130 -25.99 12.11 -3.46
N ALA A 131 -25.54 13.30 -3.81
CA ALA A 131 -25.20 14.35 -2.86
C ALA A 131 -25.80 15.69 -3.32
N PRO A 132 -26.18 16.59 -2.39
CA PRO A 132 -26.56 17.94 -2.76
C PRO A 132 -25.46 18.63 -3.56
N TYR A 133 -25.82 19.30 -4.64
CA TYR A 133 -24.88 20.05 -5.46
C TYR A 133 -25.60 21.27 -6.05
N LEU A 134 -25.25 22.47 -5.61
CA LEU A 134 -25.98 23.71 -5.96
C LEU A 134 -27.50 23.55 -5.71
N ASP A 135 -28.31 23.86 -6.69
CA ASP A 135 -29.78 23.73 -6.63
C ASP A 135 -30.30 22.34 -7.02
N SER A 136 -29.40 21.33 -7.13
CA SER A 136 -29.76 19.98 -7.58
C SER A 136 -28.98 18.92 -6.83
N HIS A 137 -28.83 17.71 -7.40
CA HIS A 137 -28.11 16.60 -6.81
C HIS A 137 -27.08 16.04 -7.81
N ALA A 138 -25.82 15.94 -7.38
CA ALA A 138 -24.81 15.18 -8.10
C ALA A 138 -25.06 13.68 -7.93
N THR A 139 -24.85 12.92 -9.00
CA THR A 139 -24.99 11.46 -8.99
C THR A 139 -23.61 10.82 -9.10
N TYR A 140 -23.30 9.96 -8.15
CA TYR A 140 -22.05 9.21 -8.08
C TYR A 140 -22.33 7.74 -8.39
N TYR A 141 -21.65 7.19 -9.36
CA TYR A 141 -21.69 5.78 -9.73
C TYR A 141 -20.31 5.17 -9.58
N PHE A 142 -20.18 4.20 -8.70
CA PHE A 142 -18.95 3.43 -8.47
C PHE A 142 -19.19 1.98 -8.83
N ARG A 143 -18.34 1.43 -9.71
CA ARG A 143 -18.26 0.01 -9.99
C ARG A 143 -16.87 -0.48 -9.61
N ASN A 144 -16.79 -1.24 -8.52
CA ASN A 144 -15.54 -1.80 -8.02
C ASN A 144 -15.08 -2.97 -8.90
N PRO A 145 -13.76 -3.10 -9.19
CA PRO A 145 -13.24 -4.28 -9.86
C PRO A 145 -13.34 -5.49 -8.93
N ARG A 146 -13.61 -6.67 -9.48
CA ARG A 146 -13.43 -7.92 -8.74
C ARG A 146 -11.97 -8.29 -8.65
N LEU A 147 -11.24 -8.00 -9.71
CA LEU A 147 -9.82 -8.26 -9.85
C LEU A 147 -9.13 -7.01 -10.39
N SER A 148 -7.98 -6.68 -9.82
CA SER A 148 -7.07 -5.68 -10.35
C SER A 148 -5.70 -6.30 -10.56
N LEU A 149 -4.95 -5.78 -11.53
CA LEU A 149 -3.56 -6.12 -11.77
C LEU A 149 -2.70 -4.90 -11.44
N SER A 150 -1.55 -5.14 -10.85
CA SER A 150 -0.66 -4.06 -10.44
C SER A 150 0.80 -4.42 -10.72
N PRO A 151 1.39 -3.93 -11.82
CA PRO A 151 2.82 -3.81 -11.93
C PRO A 151 3.35 -2.73 -10.99
N GLY A 152 4.51 -2.98 -10.37
CA GLY A 152 5.09 -2.05 -9.41
C GLY A 152 6.61 -2.12 -9.38
N VAL A 153 7.20 -1.10 -8.77
CA VAL A 153 8.62 -1.00 -8.47
C VAL A 153 8.80 -0.54 -7.04
N GLY A 154 9.90 -0.92 -6.40
CA GLY A 154 10.14 -0.49 -5.04
C GLY A 154 11.57 -0.67 -4.57
N LEU A 155 11.78 -0.22 -3.34
CA LEU A 155 13.04 -0.24 -2.64
C LEU A 155 12.80 -0.69 -1.19
N ASP A 156 13.54 -1.68 -0.73
CA ASP A 156 13.64 -2.03 0.68
C ASP A 156 14.93 -1.41 1.23
N PHE A 157 14.83 -0.51 2.20
CA PHE A 157 15.95 0.10 2.91
C PHE A 157 16.13 -0.60 4.25
N TYR A 158 17.17 -1.41 4.38
CA TYR A 158 17.45 -2.14 5.60
C TYR A 158 18.06 -1.22 6.65
N LEU A 159 17.28 -0.96 7.70
CA LEU A 159 17.71 -0.22 8.89
C LEU A 159 18.52 -1.12 9.82
N LEU A 160 18.11 -2.38 9.92
CA LEU A 160 18.77 -3.45 10.65
C LEU A 160 18.79 -4.70 9.77
N SER A 161 19.55 -5.71 10.13
CA SER A 161 19.67 -6.95 9.35
C SER A 161 18.32 -7.61 9.06
N SER A 162 17.35 -7.46 9.96
CA SER A 162 16.00 -8.04 9.83
C SER A 162 14.88 -7.01 9.65
N VAL A 163 15.16 -5.72 9.72
CA VAL A 163 14.13 -4.67 9.63
C VAL A 163 14.43 -3.75 8.47
N ALA A 164 13.48 -3.58 7.58
CA ALA A 164 13.57 -2.68 6.44
C ALA A 164 12.38 -1.73 6.37
N PHE A 165 12.65 -0.55 5.86
CA PHE A 165 11.63 0.38 5.40
C PHE A 165 11.41 0.13 3.91
N THR A 166 10.17 -0.12 3.51
CA THR A 166 9.78 -0.37 2.12
C THR A 166 9.16 0.90 1.53
N LEU A 167 9.65 1.34 0.38
CA LEU A 167 9.00 2.32 -0.49
C LEU A 167 8.57 1.60 -1.76
N ARG A 168 7.30 1.71 -2.14
CA ARG A 168 6.76 1.02 -3.30
C ARG A 168 5.80 1.91 -4.09
N TYR A 169 5.95 1.88 -5.39
CA TYR A 169 5.00 2.45 -6.33
C TYR A 169 4.32 1.32 -7.11
N ASP A 170 2.99 1.36 -7.15
CA ASP A 170 2.14 0.45 -7.90
C ASP A 170 1.27 1.23 -8.88
N PHE A 171 1.13 0.72 -10.10
CA PHE A 171 0.13 1.18 -11.04
C PHE A 171 -1.01 0.16 -11.09
N VAL A 172 -2.11 0.47 -10.42
CA VAL A 172 -3.24 -0.46 -10.28
C VAL A 172 -4.22 -0.30 -11.43
N VAL A 173 -4.54 -1.42 -12.09
CA VAL A 173 -5.50 -1.49 -13.20
C VAL A 173 -6.66 -2.37 -12.79
N GLY A 174 -7.79 -1.77 -12.45
CA GLY A 174 -9.02 -2.49 -12.10
C GLY A 174 -9.72 -3.04 -13.33
N LEU A 175 -9.87 -4.38 -13.39
CA LEU A 175 -10.61 -5.02 -14.47
C LEU A 175 -12.10 -4.80 -14.26
N ASP A 176 -12.78 -4.28 -15.31
CA ASP A 176 -14.23 -4.00 -15.29
C ASP A 176 -14.65 -2.97 -14.20
N ALA A 177 -13.73 -2.07 -13.82
CA ALA A 177 -14.00 -0.98 -12.90
C ALA A 177 -14.46 0.28 -13.64
N ARG A 178 -15.31 1.08 -12.99
CA ARG A 178 -15.77 2.36 -13.53
C ARG A 178 -16.21 3.29 -12.41
N THR A 179 -15.78 4.54 -12.49
CA THR A 179 -16.37 5.64 -11.74
C THR A 179 -16.99 6.60 -12.74
N ALA A 180 -18.21 7.04 -12.47
CA ALA A 180 -18.85 8.12 -13.20
C ALA A 180 -19.53 9.06 -12.20
N ILE A 181 -19.30 10.35 -12.37
CA ILE A 181 -19.89 11.40 -11.54
C ILE A 181 -20.53 12.41 -12.47
N ASP A 182 -21.81 12.63 -12.30
CA ASP A 182 -22.57 13.62 -13.05
C ASP A 182 -23.03 14.71 -12.08
N GLN A 183 -22.58 15.93 -12.34
CA GLN A 183 -22.95 17.12 -11.61
C GLN A 183 -23.81 17.97 -12.55
N PRO A 184 -25.15 18.01 -12.39
CA PRO A 184 -26.01 18.77 -13.26
C PRO A 184 -25.73 20.27 -13.11
N GLY A 185 -25.75 20.99 -14.22
CA GLY A 185 -25.61 22.44 -14.23
C GLY A 185 -26.81 23.14 -13.65
N GLY A 186 -26.62 24.25 -12.90
CA GLY A 186 -27.62 25.15 -12.47
C GLY A 186 -27.59 26.43 -13.30
N GLY A 187 -28.72 26.81 -13.91
CA GLY A 187 -28.86 28.06 -14.67
C GLY A 187 -27.94 28.15 -15.91
N ILE A 188 -26.97 29.05 -15.90
CA ILE A 188 -26.02 29.28 -17.02
C ILE A 188 -24.87 28.26 -17.05
N ASP A 189 -24.65 27.51 -15.96
CA ASP A 189 -23.62 26.52 -15.86
C ASP A 189 -24.00 25.21 -16.58
N MET A 190 -23.25 24.87 -17.62
CA MET A 190 -23.32 23.54 -18.24
C MET A 190 -22.77 22.54 -17.23
N GLY A 191 -23.53 21.50 -16.89
CA GLY A 191 -23.16 20.45 -15.97
C GLY A 191 -21.76 19.86 -16.24
N SER A 192 -21.12 19.35 -15.22
CA SER A 192 -19.81 18.73 -15.31
C SER A 192 -19.92 17.22 -15.14
N SER A 193 -19.04 16.48 -15.82
CA SER A 193 -18.94 15.04 -15.69
C SER A 193 -17.50 14.58 -15.51
N TYR A 194 -17.31 13.58 -14.67
CA TYR A 194 -16.03 12.92 -14.43
C TYR A 194 -16.17 11.44 -14.68
N ALA A 195 -15.16 10.82 -15.28
CA ALA A 195 -15.11 9.38 -15.45
C ALA A 195 -13.68 8.84 -15.29
N ASP A 196 -13.54 7.70 -14.60
CA ASP A 196 -12.35 6.88 -14.61
C ASP A 196 -12.68 5.40 -14.86
N ARG A 197 -11.68 4.62 -15.24
CA ARG A 197 -11.77 3.17 -15.47
C ARG A 197 -11.19 2.36 -14.33
N GLY A 198 -11.09 2.92 -13.12
CA GLY A 198 -10.54 2.25 -11.95
C GLY A 198 -9.04 1.99 -12.04
N MET A 199 -8.34 2.79 -12.80
CA MET A 199 -6.88 2.85 -12.79
C MET A 199 -6.45 3.93 -11.80
N TYR A 200 -5.41 3.63 -11.01
CA TYR A 200 -4.83 4.62 -10.10
C TYR A 200 -3.36 4.35 -9.84
N HIS A 201 -2.65 5.42 -9.50
CA HIS A 201 -1.27 5.39 -9.01
C HIS A 201 -1.31 5.24 -7.50
N ASP A 202 -0.49 4.36 -6.97
CA ASP A 202 -0.34 4.14 -5.53
C ASP A 202 1.13 4.26 -5.14
N LEU A 203 1.43 5.15 -4.18
CA LEU A 203 2.76 5.29 -3.60
C LEU A 203 2.70 4.94 -2.13
N SER A 204 3.17 3.77 -1.78
CA SER A 204 3.06 3.20 -0.45
C SER A 204 4.40 3.14 0.28
N VAL A 205 4.31 3.24 1.60
CA VAL A 205 5.42 3.07 2.54
C VAL A 205 5.07 1.99 3.54
N GLY A 206 6.06 1.22 3.97
CA GLY A 206 5.84 0.12 4.90
C GLY A 206 7.05 -0.21 5.75
N LEU A 207 6.80 -0.92 6.84
CA LEU A 207 7.84 -1.52 7.66
C LEU A 207 7.81 -3.04 7.43
N LYS A 208 8.95 -3.58 7.02
CA LYS A 208 9.16 -5.00 6.74
C LYS A 208 10.05 -5.61 7.81
N VAL A 209 9.60 -6.71 8.41
CA VAL A 209 10.36 -7.51 9.37
C VAL A 209 10.61 -8.87 8.79
N ASN A 210 11.88 -9.26 8.66
CA ASN A 210 12.31 -10.54 8.09
C ASN A 210 12.57 -11.58 9.18
N PHE A 211 12.35 -12.83 8.84
CA PHE A 211 12.56 -13.99 9.71
C PHE A 211 13.35 -15.11 9.01
N PRO A 212 14.18 -15.88 9.75
CA PRO A 212 14.43 -15.74 11.18
C PRO A 212 14.95 -14.35 11.52
N PHE A 213 14.60 -13.84 12.70
CA PHE A 213 15.06 -12.52 13.13
C PHE A 213 16.55 -12.63 13.50
N CYS A 214 17.39 -11.89 12.81
CA CYS A 214 18.82 -11.82 13.03
C CYS A 214 19.19 -10.43 13.51
N PHE A 215 20.07 -10.38 14.49
CA PHE A 215 20.69 -9.17 14.98
C PHE A 215 22.21 -9.34 14.89
N ARG A 216 22.85 -8.52 14.08
CA ARG A 216 24.30 -8.53 13.87
C ARG A 216 24.97 -7.49 14.74
N GLU A 217 26.28 -7.61 14.92
CA GLU A 217 27.06 -6.64 15.69
C GLU A 217 26.95 -5.22 15.11
N ASP A 218 26.92 -5.09 13.79
CA ASP A 218 26.72 -3.82 13.10
C ASP A 218 25.35 -3.19 13.41
N ASP A 219 24.32 -4.01 13.66
CA ASP A 219 22.99 -3.54 14.05
C ASP A 219 23.00 -2.89 15.44
N ALA A 220 23.83 -3.43 16.35
CA ALA A 220 24.00 -2.86 17.70
C ALA A 220 24.57 -1.46 17.63
N TRP A 221 25.60 -1.24 16.82
CA TRP A 221 26.17 0.08 16.59
C TRP A 221 25.19 1.04 15.93
N THR A 222 24.47 0.59 14.91
CA THR A 222 23.45 1.41 14.24
C THR A 222 22.35 1.85 15.21
N LEU A 223 21.86 0.92 16.05
CA LEU A 223 20.84 1.23 17.06
C LEU A 223 21.39 2.19 18.12
N PHE A 224 22.64 1.99 18.56
CA PHE A 224 23.28 2.86 19.53
C PHE A 224 23.43 4.29 19.01
N TYR A 225 23.88 4.48 17.76
CA TYR A 225 23.97 5.81 17.15
C TYR A 225 22.59 6.47 16.97
N MET A 226 21.57 5.72 16.53
CA MET A 226 20.20 6.26 16.44
C MET A 226 19.64 6.72 17.79
N ILE A 227 19.93 5.99 18.87
CA ILE A 227 19.51 6.36 20.22
C ILE A 227 20.25 7.63 20.69
N LEU A 228 21.57 7.68 20.48
CA LEU A 228 22.37 8.85 20.86
C LEU A 228 21.92 10.10 20.12
N ASP A 229 21.67 10.02 18.81
CA ASP A 229 21.24 11.16 18.00
C ASP A 229 19.89 11.72 18.50
N ASN A 230 18.96 10.84 18.89
CA ASN A 230 17.66 11.25 19.47
C ASN A 230 17.73 11.79 20.91
N ILE A 231 18.79 11.51 21.67
CA ILE A 231 18.96 12.02 23.04
C ILE A 231 19.65 13.39 23.04
N PHE A 232 20.53 13.64 22.07
CA PHE A 232 21.36 14.82 22.02
C PHE A 232 20.91 15.89 21.02
N HIS A 233 19.85 15.65 20.27
CA HIS A 233 19.12 16.59 19.43
C HIS A 233 17.67 16.76 19.89
#